data_6a15629c4660895c895616ef2817aa71
#
_entry.id   6a15629c4660895c895616ef2817aa71
#
_cell.length_a   1.000
_cell.length_b   1.000
_cell.length_c   1.000
_cell.angle_alpha   90.00
_cell.angle_beta   90.00
_cell.angle_gamma   90.00
#
_symmetry.space_group_name_H-M   'P 1'
#
loop_
_entity.id
_entity.type
_entity.pdbx_description
1 polymer ?
#
loop_
_entity_poly.entity_id
_entity_poly.type
_entity_poly.pdbx_seq_one_letter_code
_entity_poly.pdbx_strand_id
1 'polypeptide(L)'
;MIDNAKNYHEKMFPGYVSDFLRTDPEFIEAFDNFAFDEVVNQDDLDDKTRFISILAVLLGCQGIDEFKGMLKAAYNFGVTPVEMKEIISLCL
;
A
#
# COMPACT_ATOMS: atom_id res chain seq x y z
N MET A 1 0.03 7.83 15.20
CA MET A 1 0.30 8.03 13.77
C MET A 1 0.28 9.52 13.47
N ILE A 2 1.31 10.04 12.83
CA ILE A 2 1.37 11.45 12.44
C ILE A 2 0.33 11.74 11.34
N ASP A 3 -0.02 13.02 11.16
CA ASP A 3 -1.14 13.42 10.30
C ASP A 3 -0.99 12.97 8.85
N ASN A 4 0.20 13.13 8.27
CA ASN A 4 0.43 12.70 6.87
C ASN A 4 0.25 11.20 6.70
N ALA A 5 0.77 10.40 7.61
CA ALA A 5 0.63 8.94 7.58
C ALA A 5 -0.85 8.55 7.75
N LYS A 6 -1.55 9.21 8.66
CA LYS A 6 -2.97 8.96 8.91
C LYS A 6 -3.82 9.24 7.67
N ASN A 7 -3.58 10.37 7.02
CA ASN A 7 -4.32 10.76 5.82
C ASN A 7 -4.03 9.80 4.66
N TYR A 8 -2.78 9.40 4.48
CA TYR A 8 -2.39 8.48 3.42
C TYR A 8 -3.02 7.10 3.64
N HIS A 9 -2.94 6.60 4.87
CA HIS A 9 -3.54 5.31 5.24
C HIS A 9 -5.05 5.32 5.05
N GLU A 10 -5.73 6.40 5.44
CA GLU A 10 -7.17 6.53 5.25
C GLU A 10 -7.54 6.52 3.77
N LYS A 11 -6.73 7.11 2.91
CA LYS A 11 -6.97 7.07 1.46
C LYS A 11 -6.80 5.67 0.90
N MET A 12 -5.80 4.91 1.40
CA MET A 12 -5.60 3.52 0.97
C MET A 12 -6.75 2.61 1.41
N PHE A 13 -7.09 2.67 2.69
CA PHE A 13 -8.03 1.76 3.34
C PHE A 13 -9.01 2.56 4.20
N PRO A 14 -10.02 3.20 3.59
CA PRO A 14 -10.95 4.04 4.37
C PRO A 14 -11.61 3.27 5.52
N GLY A 15 -11.51 3.81 6.73
CA GLY A 15 -12.12 3.26 7.92
C GLY A 15 -11.44 2.02 8.50
N TYR A 16 -10.36 1.55 7.90
CA TYR A 16 -9.66 0.37 8.41
C TYR A 16 -8.78 0.73 9.61
N VAL A 17 -8.87 -0.12 10.64
CA VAL A 17 -8.02 -0.02 11.83
C VAL A 17 -7.32 -1.36 12.02
N SER A 18 -6.00 -1.34 12.08
CA SER A 18 -5.21 -2.55 12.23
C SER A 18 -5.37 -3.18 13.61
N ASP A 19 -5.45 -4.51 13.68
CA ASP A 19 -5.41 -5.24 14.93
C ASP A 19 -4.11 -5.00 15.72
N PHE A 20 -3.04 -4.63 15.05
CA PHE A 20 -1.77 -4.31 15.70
C PHE A 20 -1.88 -3.08 16.61
N LEU A 21 -2.84 -2.20 16.40
CA LEU A 21 -3.09 -1.11 17.35
C LEU A 21 -3.39 -1.63 18.76
N ARG A 22 -4.05 -2.78 18.84
CA ARG A 22 -4.40 -3.40 20.12
C ARG A 22 -3.27 -4.27 20.67
N THR A 23 -2.59 -5.01 19.79
CA THR A 23 -1.60 -6.02 20.21
C THR A 23 -0.18 -5.48 20.29
N ASP A 24 0.17 -4.55 19.41
CA ASP A 24 1.52 -3.98 19.36
C ASP A 24 1.49 -2.53 18.83
N PRO A 25 0.96 -1.60 19.64
CA PRO A 25 0.76 -0.21 19.21
C PRO A 25 2.06 0.52 18.88
N GLU A 26 3.15 0.23 19.57
CA GLU A 26 4.43 0.90 19.31
C GLU A 26 5.00 0.50 17.94
N PHE A 27 4.93 -0.79 17.62
CA PHE A 27 5.40 -1.29 16.34
C PHE A 27 4.58 -0.70 15.19
N ILE A 28 3.26 -0.75 15.30
CA ILE A 28 2.41 -0.28 14.20
C ILE A 28 2.54 1.23 14.00
N GLU A 29 2.72 2.00 15.06
CA GLU A 29 2.95 3.43 14.94
C GLU A 29 4.26 3.73 14.20
N ALA A 30 5.33 3.05 14.56
CA ALA A 30 6.63 3.21 13.89
C ALA A 30 6.54 2.80 12.43
N PHE A 31 5.89 1.68 12.14
CA PHE A 31 5.71 1.20 10.77
C PHE A 31 4.88 2.18 9.93
N ASP A 32 3.73 2.61 10.45
CA ASP A 32 2.82 3.47 9.71
C ASP A 32 3.45 4.85 9.44
N ASN A 33 4.15 5.42 10.40
CA ASN A 33 4.81 6.70 10.21
C ASN A 33 5.93 6.61 9.18
N PHE A 34 6.65 5.50 9.16
CA PHE A 34 7.69 5.28 8.16
C PHE A 34 7.09 5.04 6.78
N ALA A 35 6.18 4.07 6.65
CA ALA A 35 5.66 3.61 5.37
C ALA A 35 4.75 4.64 4.69
N PHE A 36 3.91 5.33 5.48
CA PHE A 36 2.87 6.20 4.94
C PHE A 36 3.16 7.69 5.08
N ASP A 37 4.35 8.04 5.55
CA ASP A 37 4.84 9.41 5.56
C ASP A 37 6.24 9.50 4.97
N GLU A 38 7.26 8.94 5.63
CA GLU A 38 8.64 9.10 5.17
C GLU A 38 8.87 8.51 3.78
N VAL A 39 8.39 7.29 3.55
CA VAL A 39 8.60 6.59 2.28
C VAL A 39 7.83 7.28 1.15
N VAL A 40 6.55 7.59 1.37
CA VAL A 40 5.70 8.13 0.31
C VAL A 40 6.02 9.59 -0.03
N ASN A 41 6.71 10.30 0.85
CA ASN A 41 7.09 11.71 0.65
C ASN A 41 8.49 11.88 0.06
N GLN A 42 9.10 10.83 -0.45
CA GLN A 42 10.39 10.94 -1.14
C GLN A 42 10.29 11.59 -2.53
N ASP A 43 9.08 11.70 -3.06
CA ASP A 43 8.71 12.49 -4.26
C ASP A 43 9.30 12.03 -5.60
N ASP A 44 10.04 10.94 -5.65
CA ASP A 44 10.64 10.45 -6.89
C ASP A 44 9.67 9.60 -7.72
N LEU A 45 8.68 9.00 -7.08
CA LEU A 45 7.63 8.22 -7.74
C LEU A 45 6.27 8.79 -7.40
N ASP A 46 5.40 8.92 -8.38
CA ASP A 46 4.00 9.24 -8.11
C ASP A 46 3.29 8.05 -7.46
N ASP A 47 2.12 8.28 -6.89
CA ASP A 47 1.39 7.25 -6.14
C ASP A 47 1.00 6.08 -7.03
N LYS A 48 0.53 6.35 -8.25
CA LYS A 48 0.11 5.29 -9.17
C LYS A 48 1.27 4.37 -9.53
N THR A 49 2.42 4.94 -9.88
CA THR A 49 3.64 4.18 -10.19
C THR A 49 4.09 3.38 -8.98
N ARG A 50 4.03 3.98 -7.79
CA ARG A 50 4.39 3.30 -6.53
C ARG A 50 3.52 2.07 -6.32
N PHE A 51 2.19 2.19 -6.48
CA PHE A 51 1.30 1.05 -6.27
C PHE A 51 1.42 -0.01 -7.36
N ILE A 52 1.67 0.37 -8.61
CA ILE A 52 1.97 -0.59 -9.67
C ILE A 52 3.23 -1.39 -9.30
N SER A 53 4.26 -0.70 -8.82
CA SER A 53 5.52 -1.35 -8.41
C SER A 53 5.31 -2.29 -7.23
N ILE A 54 4.52 -1.87 -6.23
CA ILE A 54 4.20 -2.71 -5.07
C ILE A 54 3.49 -3.99 -5.53
N LEU A 55 2.48 -3.87 -6.38
CA LEU A 55 1.74 -5.04 -6.87
C LEU A 55 2.65 -6.00 -7.64
N ALA A 56 3.50 -5.46 -8.52
CA ALA A 56 4.42 -6.27 -9.30
C ALA A 56 5.42 -7.02 -8.42
N VAL A 57 5.99 -6.34 -7.42
CA VAL A 57 6.95 -6.95 -6.49
C VAL A 57 6.29 -8.05 -5.66
N LEU A 58 5.07 -7.80 -5.17
CA LEU A 58 4.36 -8.79 -4.36
C LEU A 58 4.05 -10.06 -5.16
N LEU A 59 3.66 -9.92 -6.41
CA LEU A 59 3.48 -11.08 -7.29
C LEU A 59 4.81 -11.79 -7.56
N GLY A 60 5.86 -11.04 -7.83
CA GLY A 60 7.18 -11.60 -8.14
C GLY A 60 7.77 -12.40 -6.99
N CYS A 61 7.53 -12.00 -5.74
CA CYS A 61 8.00 -12.71 -4.55
C CYS A 61 6.96 -13.68 -3.97
N GLN A 62 5.85 -13.88 -4.67
CA GLN A 62 4.76 -14.79 -4.28
C GLN A 62 4.04 -14.37 -2.99
N GLY A 63 4.02 -13.08 -2.70
CA GLY A 63 3.27 -12.51 -1.57
C GLY A 63 1.79 -12.36 -1.90
N ILE A 64 1.09 -13.45 -2.14
CA ILE A 64 -0.26 -13.46 -2.70
C ILE A 64 -1.27 -12.81 -1.77
N ASP A 65 -1.22 -13.10 -0.47
CA ASP A 65 -2.14 -12.50 0.49
C ASP A 65 -1.96 -10.99 0.58
N GLU A 66 -0.72 -10.53 0.62
CA GLU A 66 -0.41 -9.10 0.61
C GLU A 66 -0.82 -8.45 -0.70
N PHE A 67 -0.60 -9.14 -1.83
CA PHE A 67 -1.06 -8.65 -3.14
C PHE A 67 -2.57 -8.42 -3.13
N LYS A 68 -3.33 -9.39 -2.65
CA LYS A 68 -4.79 -9.25 -2.57
C LYS A 68 -5.19 -8.08 -1.67
N GLY A 69 -4.51 -7.93 -0.53
CA GLY A 69 -4.76 -6.82 0.38
C GLY A 69 -4.46 -5.46 -0.20
N MET A 70 -3.44 -5.37 -1.06
CA MET A 70 -3.02 -4.10 -1.66
C MET A 70 -3.79 -3.70 -2.91
N LEU A 71 -4.62 -4.59 -3.48
CA LEU A 71 -5.41 -4.27 -4.67
C LEU A 71 -6.34 -3.09 -4.44
N LYS A 72 -7.02 -3.06 -3.30
CA LYS A 72 -7.92 -1.95 -2.96
C LYS A 72 -7.17 -0.64 -2.80
N ALA A 73 -6.04 -0.67 -2.13
CA ALA A 73 -5.20 0.52 -1.97
C ALA A 73 -4.75 1.05 -3.34
N ALA A 74 -4.28 0.15 -4.20
CA ALA A 74 -3.86 0.51 -5.56
C ALA A 74 -5.01 1.14 -6.35
N TYR A 75 -6.20 0.56 -6.28
CA TYR A 75 -7.38 1.11 -6.93
C TYR A 75 -7.69 2.52 -6.43
N ASN A 76 -7.60 2.74 -5.11
CA ASN A 76 -7.87 4.04 -4.51
C ASN A 76 -6.85 5.11 -4.91
N PHE A 77 -5.68 4.70 -5.40
CA PHE A 77 -4.65 5.61 -5.91
C PHE A 77 -4.57 5.63 -7.43
N GLY A 78 -5.59 5.12 -8.11
CA GLY A 78 -5.73 5.30 -9.55
C GLY A 78 -5.26 4.14 -10.43
N VAL A 79 -4.83 3.02 -9.85
CA VAL A 79 -4.52 1.83 -10.64
C VAL A 79 -5.84 1.16 -11.06
N THR A 80 -6.04 1.02 -12.35
CA THR A 80 -7.29 0.47 -12.89
C THR A 80 -7.27 -1.05 -12.90
N PRO A 81 -8.46 -1.71 -12.91
CA PRO A 81 -8.53 -3.16 -13.06
C PRO A 81 -7.84 -3.69 -14.32
N VAL A 82 -7.87 -2.93 -15.41
CA VAL A 82 -7.17 -3.28 -16.64
C VAL A 82 -5.66 -3.31 -16.41
N GLU A 83 -5.13 -2.29 -15.72
CA GLU A 83 -3.71 -2.24 -15.37
C GLU A 83 -3.31 -3.35 -14.41
N MET A 84 -4.16 -3.68 -13.45
CA MET A 84 -3.93 -4.81 -12.53
C MET A 84 -3.82 -6.13 -13.29
N LYS A 85 -4.72 -6.35 -14.26
CA LYS A 85 -4.67 -7.53 -15.11
C LYS A 85 -3.39 -7.58 -15.94
N GLU A 86 -2.95 -6.45 -16.44
CA GLU A 86 -1.71 -6.36 -17.21
C GLU A 86 -0.49 -6.72 -16.35
N ILE A 87 -0.45 -6.23 -15.10
CA ILE A 87 0.61 -6.58 -14.15
C ILE A 87 0.66 -8.09 -13.93
N ILE A 88 -0.51 -8.72 -13.72
CA ILE A 88 -0.60 -10.17 -13.52
C ILE A 88 -0.08 -10.90 -14.76
N SER A 89 -0.46 -10.43 -15.93
CA SER A 89 -0.03 -11.04 -17.20
C SER A 89 1.49 -10.99 -17.40
N LEU A 90 2.12 -9.90 -16.95
CA LEU A 90 3.59 -9.77 -17.04
C LEU A 90 4.34 -10.77 -16.14
N CYS A 91 3.69 -11.27 -15.09
CA CYS A 91 4.28 -12.22 -14.15
C CYS A 91 4.09 -13.68 -14.57
N LEU A 92 3.39 -13.92 -15.65
CA LEU A 92 3.21 -15.26 -16.22
C LEU A 92 4.34 -15.59 -17.18
#